data_ce29ddd606a19e64a11e4234c0b7c12f
#
_entry.id   ce29ddd606a19e64a11e4234c0b7c12f
#
_cell.length_a   1.000
_cell.length_b   1.000
_cell.length_c   1.000
_cell.angle_alpha   90.00
_cell.angle_beta   90.00
_cell.angle_gamma   90.00
#
_symmetry.space_group_name_H-M   'P 1'
#
loop_
_entity.id
_entity.type
_entity.pdbx_description
1 polymer ?
#
loop_
_entity_poly.entity_id
_entity_poly.type
_entity_poly.pdbx_seq_one_letter_code
_entity_poly.pdbx_strand_id
1 'polypeptide(L)'
;VRTAVKRGLVKLGVTTNKALIIGANDTGRLALNALLKEKNLGYRVIGFIDDAAKKKKRYFEGIKVHGHMECVERYLKNCDVQDVVIALPEFDKEHLAHLVNRLQHKAASILYFPDFSGMVVMGTELRHFFQDQAFALEIKNNLAQPLNYYTKRLFDYVFGIFFFILLIIPIGIISLLIRVTSRGPAILKQERIGKNRKLFICYKFRTMYRDADERLEGILANDPEAKKEWETNWKLKNDPRITAFGMFLRKTSLDEIPQILNILKGEMSLVGPRPYIPREWNWLKEYSETINCVQPGITGLWQVSGRSDSSHEQRLTLDAWYVRNWNLWLDIVILIKTTYVVFKKEGAR
;
A
#
# COMPACT_ATOMS: atom_id res chain seq x y z
N VAL A 1 -5.14 27.81 -2.41
CA VAL A 1 -6.29 28.45 -1.76
C VAL A 1 -7.61 27.89 -2.33
N ARG A 2 -7.83 27.89 -3.66
CA ARG A 2 -9.09 27.42 -4.31
C ARG A 2 -9.46 25.98 -3.95
N THR A 3 -8.48 25.06 -3.88
CA THR A 3 -8.67 23.65 -3.53
C THR A 3 -9.02 23.42 -2.05
N ALA A 4 -8.45 24.21 -1.15
CA ALA A 4 -8.71 24.11 0.28
C ALA A 4 -10.12 24.63 0.64
N VAL A 5 -10.56 25.71 0.02
CA VAL A 5 -11.92 26.26 0.19
C VAL A 5 -12.96 25.29 -0.36
N LYS A 6 -12.72 24.69 -1.54
CA LYS A 6 -13.61 23.66 -2.12
C LYS A 6 -13.73 22.43 -1.21
N ARG A 7 -12.62 21.96 -0.60
CA ARG A 7 -12.63 20.87 0.38
C ARG A 7 -13.44 21.20 1.63
N GLY A 8 -13.39 22.44 2.10
CA GLY A 8 -14.19 22.90 3.24
C GLY A 8 -15.69 22.89 2.94
N LEU A 9 -16.09 23.35 1.78
CA LEU A 9 -17.49 23.41 1.34
C LEU A 9 -18.08 22.01 1.09
N VAL A 10 -17.30 21.08 0.56
CA VAL A 10 -17.69 19.67 0.41
C VAL A 10 -17.93 18.98 1.76
N LYS A 11 -17.05 19.22 2.75
CA LYS A 11 -17.22 18.70 4.12
C LYS A 11 -18.49 19.24 4.80
N LEU A 12 -18.92 20.44 4.46
CA LEU A 12 -20.14 21.06 4.98
C LEU A 12 -21.41 20.63 4.20
N GLY A 13 -21.29 19.74 3.21
CA GLY A 13 -22.42 19.25 2.41
C GLY A 13 -23.02 20.29 1.45
N VAL A 14 -22.35 21.45 1.28
CA VAL A 14 -22.88 22.58 0.52
C VAL A 14 -22.67 22.41 -0.99
N THR A 15 -21.70 21.59 -1.44
CA THR A 15 -21.45 21.35 -2.86
C THR A 15 -21.25 19.86 -3.15
N THR A 16 -22.13 19.28 -3.95
CA THR A 16 -21.97 17.93 -4.50
C THR A 16 -21.85 18.05 -6.02
N ASN A 17 -20.76 17.51 -6.59
CA ASN A 17 -20.59 17.42 -8.05
C ASN A 17 -21.39 16.22 -8.56
N LYS A 18 -22.44 16.48 -9.30
CA LYS A 18 -23.22 15.39 -9.93
C LYS A 18 -22.44 14.84 -11.12
N ALA A 19 -22.18 13.53 -11.11
CA ALA A 19 -21.46 12.84 -12.15
C ALA A 19 -22.32 11.78 -12.85
N LEU A 20 -22.11 11.62 -14.15
CA LEU A 20 -22.72 10.59 -14.98
C LEU A 20 -21.60 9.70 -15.53
N ILE A 21 -21.76 8.38 -15.40
CA ILE A 21 -20.74 7.42 -15.90
C ILE A 21 -21.21 6.81 -17.21
N ILE A 22 -20.39 6.88 -18.24
CA ILE A 22 -20.61 6.24 -19.54
C ILE A 22 -19.84 4.93 -19.54
N GLY A 23 -20.55 3.79 -19.62
CA GLY A 23 -20.03 2.42 -19.52
C GLY A 23 -20.45 1.73 -18.23
N ALA A 24 -21.37 0.76 -18.31
CA ALA A 24 -21.82 -0.08 -17.19
C ALA A 24 -21.10 -1.44 -17.24
N ASN A 25 -19.79 -1.43 -17.14
CA ASN A 25 -18.84 -2.54 -17.22
C ASN A 25 -17.89 -2.53 -16.02
N ASP A 26 -16.86 -3.38 -16.01
CA ASP A 26 -15.90 -3.47 -14.91
C ASP A 26 -15.09 -2.17 -14.73
N THR A 27 -14.74 -1.48 -15.82
CA THR A 27 -14.11 -0.16 -15.76
C THR A 27 -15.04 0.89 -15.17
N GLY A 28 -16.34 0.84 -15.50
CA GLY A 28 -17.37 1.68 -14.89
C GLY A 28 -17.55 1.42 -13.39
N ARG A 29 -17.42 0.15 -12.96
CA ARG A 29 -17.41 -0.22 -11.53
C ARG A 29 -16.18 0.35 -10.83
N LEU A 30 -15.01 0.27 -11.45
CA LEU A 30 -13.77 0.87 -10.91
C LEU A 30 -13.91 2.38 -10.76
N ALA A 31 -14.44 3.05 -11.80
CA ALA A 31 -14.68 4.49 -11.77
C ALA A 31 -15.65 4.89 -10.65
N LEU A 32 -16.79 4.18 -10.52
CA LEU A 32 -17.74 4.40 -9.43
C LEU A 32 -17.08 4.27 -8.06
N ASN A 33 -16.35 3.17 -7.83
CA ASN A 33 -15.67 2.92 -6.56
C ASN A 33 -14.60 3.97 -6.24
N ALA A 34 -13.85 4.44 -7.24
CA ALA A 34 -12.88 5.50 -7.10
C ALA A 34 -13.55 6.81 -6.68
N LEU A 35 -14.64 7.22 -7.33
CA LEU A 35 -15.37 8.44 -7.01
C LEU A 35 -16.01 8.40 -5.62
N LEU A 36 -16.56 7.24 -5.19
CA LEU A 36 -17.19 7.08 -3.88
C LEU A 36 -16.18 7.02 -2.73
N LYS A 37 -14.98 6.42 -2.95
CA LYS A 37 -13.91 6.36 -1.96
C LYS A 37 -13.30 7.74 -1.68
N GLU A 38 -13.20 8.58 -2.69
CA GLU A 38 -12.67 9.93 -2.59
C GLU A 38 -13.71 10.93 -2.07
N LYS A 39 -14.19 10.73 -0.84
CA LYS A 39 -15.20 11.59 -0.18
C LYS A 39 -14.88 13.09 -0.24
N ASN A 40 -13.59 13.44 -0.30
CA ASN A 40 -13.13 14.84 -0.38
C ASN A 40 -13.42 15.52 -1.72
N LEU A 41 -13.74 14.76 -2.78
CA LEU A 41 -14.10 15.30 -4.09
C LEU A 41 -15.60 15.63 -4.21
N GLY A 42 -16.43 15.08 -3.30
CA GLY A 42 -17.87 15.38 -3.22
C GLY A 42 -18.66 14.91 -4.43
N TYR A 43 -18.25 13.81 -5.08
CA TYR A 43 -18.99 13.26 -6.22
C TYR A 43 -20.26 12.53 -5.78
N ARG A 44 -21.36 12.79 -6.53
CA ARG A 44 -22.60 12.02 -6.46
C ARG A 44 -22.91 11.47 -7.85
N VAL A 45 -22.74 10.17 -8.04
CA VAL A 45 -23.08 9.50 -9.29
C VAL A 45 -24.60 9.36 -9.37
N ILE A 46 -25.20 9.91 -10.44
CA ILE A 46 -26.65 9.93 -10.64
C ILE A 46 -27.13 8.85 -11.61
N GLY A 47 -26.26 8.28 -12.43
CA GLY A 47 -26.63 7.24 -13.39
C GLY A 47 -25.46 6.70 -14.19
N PHE A 48 -25.70 5.56 -14.81
CA PHE A 48 -24.88 5.01 -15.88
C PHE A 48 -25.54 5.20 -17.23
N ILE A 49 -24.76 5.44 -18.27
CA ILE A 49 -25.20 5.40 -19.67
C ILE A 49 -24.52 4.21 -20.33
N ASP A 50 -25.32 3.30 -20.89
CA ASP A 50 -24.78 2.15 -21.62
C ASP A 50 -25.88 1.53 -22.48
N ASP A 51 -25.69 1.60 -23.80
CA ASP A 51 -26.68 1.10 -24.76
C ASP A 51 -26.78 -0.44 -24.75
N ALA A 52 -25.66 -1.12 -24.51
CA ALA A 52 -25.61 -2.58 -24.47
C ALA A 52 -26.13 -3.13 -23.14
N ALA A 53 -25.74 -2.52 -22.04
CA ALA A 53 -26.13 -2.97 -20.70
C ALA A 53 -27.60 -2.73 -20.40
N LYS A 54 -28.24 -1.67 -20.94
CA LYS A 54 -29.66 -1.40 -20.74
C LYS A 54 -30.54 -2.54 -21.22
N LYS A 55 -30.17 -3.24 -22.30
CA LYS A 55 -30.91 -4.39 -22.81
C LYS A 55 -30.92 -5.58 -21.84
N LYS A 56 -29.90 -5.63 -20.91
CA LYS A 56 -29.69 -6.74 -19.96
C LYS A 56 -30.04 -6.38 -18.52
N LYS A 57 -29.79 -5.13 -18.08
CA LYS A 57 -29.92 -4.71 -16.67
C LYS A 57 -30.45 -3.28 -16.56
N ARG A 58 -31.47 -3.08 -15.71
CA ARG A 58 -31.97 -1.73 -15.38
C ARG A 58 -31.13 -1.00 -14.34
N TYR A 59 -30.36 -1.72 -13.55
CA TYR A 59 -29.48 -1.20 -12.50
C TYR A 59 -28.11 -1.87 -12.58
N PHE A 60 -27.09 -1.10 -12.32
CA PHE A 60 -25.70 -1.55 -12.20
C PHE A 60 -25.12 -0.99 -10.89
N GLU A 61 -24.59 -1.84 -10.01
CA GLU A 61 -24.13 -1.46 -8.66
C GLU A 61 -25.17 -0.62 -7.87
N GLY A 62 -26.45 -0.94 -7.99
CA GLY A 62 -27.55 -0.23 -7.33
C GLY A 62 -27.93 1.13 -7.96
N ILE A 63 -27.22 1.56 -9.02
CA ILE A 63 -27.46 2.82 -9.72
C ILE A 63 -28.17 2.54 -11.04
N LYS A 64 -29.11 3.42 -11.41
CA LYS A 64 -29.92 3.26 -12.63
C LYS A 64 -29.07 3.35 -13.89
N VAL A 65 -29.28 2.40 -14.80
CA VAL A 65 -28.68 2.41 -16.13
C VAL A 65 -29.67 3.01 -17.12
N HIS A 66 -29.23 4.05 -17.81
CA HIS A 66 -29.97 4.70 -18.88
C HIS A 66 -29.37 4.26 -20.21
N GLY A 67 -30.18 3.87 -21.19
CA GLY A 67 -29.68 3.59 -22.55
C GLY A 67 -29.64 4.86 -23.37
N HIS A 68 -28.92 4.77 -24.49
CA HIS A 68 -28.72 5.80 -25.51
C HIS A 68 -27.84 6.97 -25.09
N MET A 69 -26.73 7.11 -25.80
CA MET A 69 -25.75 8.19 -25.63
C MET A 69 -26.38 9.60 -25.75
N GLU A 70 -27.49 9.72 -26.47
CA GLU A 70 -28.27 10.97 -26.56
C GLU A 70 -28.85 11.42 -25.22
N CYS A 71 -29.06 10.49 -24.29
CA CYS A 71 -29.53 10.83 -22.94
C CYS A 71 -28.51 11.64 -22.15
N VAL A 72 -27.21 11.52 -22.45
CA VAL A 72 -26.13 12.28 -21.75
C VAL A 72 -26.43 13.78 -21.82
N GLU A 73 -26.75 14.30 -23.01
CA GLU A 73 -27.01 15.73 -23.18
C GLU A 73 -28.27 16.20 -22.44
N ARG A 74 -29.28 15.35 -22.33
CA ARG A 74 -30.50 15.62 -21.57
C ARG A 74 -30.16 15.72 -20.05
N TYR A 75 -29.30 14.83 -19.55
CA TYR A 75 -28.88 14.86 -18.15
C TYR A 75 -28.02 16.07 -17.83
N LEU A 76 -27.10 16.45 -18.74
CA LEU A 76 -26.30 17.67 -18.60
C LEU A 76 -27.18 18.92 -18.51
N LYS A 77 -28.25 19.00 -19.35
CA LYS A 77 -29.15 20.14 -19.36
C LYS A 77 -30.15 20.17 -18.20
N ASN A 78 -30.79 19.04 -17.90
CA ASN A 78 -32.01 19.01 -17.05
C ASN A 78 -31.73 18.57 -15.61
N CYS A 79 -30.60 17.88 -15.33
CA CYS A 79 -30.31 17.31 -14.03
C CYS A 79 -29.12 17.97 -13.32
N ASP A 80 -28.61 19.09 -13.88
CA ASP A 80 -27.47 19.82 -13.33
C ASP A 80 -26.26 18.90 -13.12
N VAL A 81 -25.99 18.03 -14.12
CA VAL A 81 -24.80 17.18 -14.17
C VAL A 81 -23.63 18.04 -14.61
N GLN A 82 -22.59 18.05 -13.80
CA GLN A 82 -21.40 18.86 -14.05
C GLN A 82 -20.30 18.02 -14.69
N ASP A 83 -20.14 16.77 -14.27
CA ASP A 83 -19.01 15.93 -14.65
C ASP A 83 -19.49 14.68 -15.40
N VAL A 84 -18.81 14.35 -16.48
CA VAL A 84 -19.01 13.11 -17.26
C VAL A 84 -17.77 12.24 -17.10
N VAL A 85 -18.00 10.99 -16.73
CA VAL A 85 -16.95 9.98 -16.58
C VAL A 85 -17.07 8.97 -17.71
N ILE A 86 -16.06 8.84 -18.55
CA ILE A 86 -16.02 7.90 -19.66
C ILE A 86 -15.22 6.68 -19.20
N ALA A 87 -15.89 5.52 -19.14
CA ALA A 87 -15.35 4.24 -18.71
C ALA A 87 -15.60 3.16 -19.80
N LEU A 88 -15.09 3.42 -20.98
CA LEU A 88 -15.24 2.58 -22.19
C LEU A 88 -13.86 2.11 -22.66
N PRO A 89 -13.35 0.97 -22.16
CA PRO A 89 -11.99 0.50 -22.46
C PRO A 89 -11.78 0.09 -23.94
N GLU A 90 -12.82 -0.43 -24.57
CA GLU A 90 -12.77 -0.95 -25.95
C GLU A 90 -13.23 0.06 -27.00
N PHE A 91 -13.38 1.33 -26.61
CA PHE A 91 -13.86 2.34 -27.55
C PHE A 91 -12.75 2.75 -28.51
N ASP A 92 -13.02 2.68 -29.82
CA ASP A 92 -12.12 3.13 -30.85
C ASP A 92 -11.75 4.61 -30.67
N LYS A 93 -10.49 4.95 -30.98
CA LYS A 93 -9.95 6.31 -30.78
C LYS A 93 -10.77 7.40 -31.47
N GLU A 94 -11.28 7.13 -32.67
CA GLU A 94 -12.07 8.10 -33.43
C GLU A 94 -13.42 8.36 -32.75
N HIS A 95 -14.09 7.31 -32.31
CA HIS A 95 -15.36 7.41 -31.58
C HIS A 95 -15.19 8.09 -30.21
N LEU A 96 -14.10 7.80 -29.49
CA LEU A 96 -13.77 8.46 -28.22
C LEU A 96 -13.54 9.96 -28.44
N ALA A 97 -12.71 10.33 -29.45
CA ALA A 97 -12.45 11.73 -29.76
C ALA A 97 -13.74 12.48 -30.15
N HIS A 98 -14.60 11.86 -30.95
CA HIS A 98 -15.88 12.43 -31.32
C HIS A 98 -16.81 12.63 -30.11
N LEU A 99 -16.86 11.67 -29.21
CA LEU A 99 -17.62 11.76 -27.97
C LEU A 99 -17.10 12.89 -27.05
N VAL A 100 -15.79 12.96 -26.84
CA VAL A 100 -15.15 14.02 -26.03
C VAL A 100 -15.43 15.39 -26.65
N ASN A 101 -15.19 15.57 -27.96
CA ASN A 101 -15.44 16.83 -28.67
C ASN A 101 -16.89 17.29 -28.58
N ARG A 102 -17.84 16.36 -28.59
CA ARG A 102 -19.28 16.64 -28.46
C ARG A 102 -19.65 17.07 -27.03
N LEU A 103 -19.00 16.53 -26.02
CA LEU A 103 -19.33 16.76 -24.61
C LEU A 103 -18.53 17.90 -23.98
N GLN A 104 -17.34 18.22 -24.46
CA GLN A 104 -16.43 19.21 -23.83
C GLN A 104 -17.02 20.63 -23.73
N HIS A 105 -17.97 20.96 -24.61
CA HIS A 105 -18.66 22.27 -24.55
C HIS A 105 -19.92 22.27 -23.68
N LYS A 106 -20.32 21.12 -23.14
CA LYS A 106 -21.57 20.94 -22.39
C LYS A 106 -21.36 20.48 -20.96
N ALA A 107 -20.28 19.75 -20.69
CA ALA A 107 -19.89 19.30 -19.35
C ALA A 107 -18.83 20.24 -18.77
N ALA A 108 -18.86 20.45 -17.46
CA ALA A 108 -17.84 21.24 -16.76
C ALA A 108 -16.48 20.50 -16.71
N SER A 109 -16.53 19.15 -16.66
CA SER A 109 -15.34 18.30 -16.67
C SER A 109 -15.65 16.94 -17.34
N ILE A 110 -14.67 16.40 -18.05
CA ILE A 110 -14.72 15.04 -18.58
C ILE A 110 -13.53 14.27 -18.01
N LEU A 111 -13.83 13.16 -17.32
CA LEU A 111 -12.82 12.25 -16.79
C LEU A 111 -12.85 10.98 -17.66
N TYR A 112 -11.71 10.61 -18.18
CA TYR A 112 -11.54 9.35 -18.90
C TYR A 112 -10.83 8.32 -18.03
N PHE A 113 -11.46 7.16 -17.85
CA PHE A 113 -10.90 6.00 -17.16
C PHE A 113 -10.46 4.97 -18.20
N PRO A 114 -9.18 4.94 -18.58
CA PRO A 114 -8.65 3.91 -19.45
C PRO A 114 -8.57 2.57 -18.71
N ASP A 115 -8.60 1.48 -19.46
CA ASP A 115 -8.35 0.15 -18.90
C ASP A 115 -6.84 -0.08 -18.77
N PHE A 116 -6.38 -0.12 -17.54
CA PHE A 116 -5.02 -0.51 -17.19
C PHE A 116 -4.97 -1.88 -16.48
N SER A 117 -5.93 -2.76 -16.79
CA SER A 117 -5.96 -4.12 -16.21
C SER A 117 -4.62 -4.83 -16.40
N GLY A 118 -4.05 -5.30 -15.30
CA GLY A 118 -2.72 -5.92 -15.30
C GLY A 118 -1.52 -4.98 -15.23
N MET A 119 -1.72 -3.65 -15.27
CA MET A 119 -0.65 -2.68 -15.06
C MET A 119 -0.67 -2.13 -13.63
N VAL A 120 0.48 -2.10 -12.98
CA VAL A 120 0.62 -1.43 -11.68
C VAL A 120 0.84 0.06 -11.92
N VAL A 121 -0.27 0.81 -12.02
CA VAL A 121 -0.27 2.25 -12.35
C VAL A 121 -0.11 3.18 -11.15
N MET A 122 -0.01 2.64 -9.94
CA MET A 122 0.13 3.47 -8.74
C MET A 122 1.47 4.22 -8.75
N GLY A 123 1.43 5.54 -8.63
CA GLY A 123 2.62 6.40 -8.68
C GLY A 123 3.05 6.82 -10.09
N THR A 124 2.13 6.75 -11.06
CA THR A 124 2.37 7.30 -12.41
C THR A 124 2.11 8.80 -12.43
N GLU A 125 2.85 9.52 -13.27
CA GLU A 125 2.61 10.93 -13.58
C GLU A 125 2.16 11.08 -15.02
N LEU A 126 1.22 12.01 -15.24
CA LEU A 126 0.77 12.34 -16.59
C LEU A 126 1.71 13.40 -17.18
N ARG A 127 2.41 13.09 -18.27
CA ARG A 127 3.19 14.05 -19.03
C ARG A 127 2.43 14.51 -20.26
N HIS A 128 2.33 15.81 -20.43
CA HIS A 128 1.74 16.45 -21.62
C HIS A 128 2.83 16.84 -22.61
N PHE A 129 2.65 16.45 -23.87
CA PHE A 129 3.46 16.87 -25.00
C PHE A 129 2.63 17.85 -25.82
N PHE A 130 2.84 19.15 -25.57
CA PHE A 130 1.99 20.21 -26.13
C PHE A 130 2.09 20.32 -27.66
N GLN A 131 3.26 20.04 -28.25
CA GLN A 131 3.46 20.14 -29.69
C GLN A 131 2.68 19.05 -30.45
N ASP A 132 2.64 17.84 -29.92
CA ASP A 132 2.01 16.68 -30.56
C ASP A 132 0.59 16.41 -30.05
N GLN A 133 0.06 17.27 -29.18
CA GLN A 133 -1.25 17.10 -28.51
C GLN A 133 -1.40 15.69 -27.89
N ALA A 134 -0.28 15.13 -27.41
CA ALA A 134 -0.20 13.80 -26.83
C ALA A 134 0.02 13.87 -25.31
N PHE A 135 -0.38 12.80 -24.65
CA PHE A 135 -0.02 12.58 -23.25
C PHE A 135 0.57 11.18 -23.08
N ALA A 136 1.48 11.04 -22.12
CA ALA A 136 2.06 9.78 -21.74
C ALA A 136 1.96 9.58 -20.22
N LEU A 137 1.74 8.33 -19.80
CA LEU A 137 1.88 7.93 -18.41
C LEU A 137 3.34 7.61 -18.13
N GLU A 138 3.96 8.41 -17.28
CA GLU A 138 5.33 8.14 -16.84
C GLU A 138 5.29 7.25 -15.59
N ILE A 139 5.79 6.02 -15.74
CA ILE A 139 5.97 5.08 -14.63
C ILE A 139 7.37 5.28 -14.08
N LYS A 140 7.50 5.94 -12.94
CA LYS A 140 8.79 6.20 -12.29
C LYS A 140 9.22 5.01 -11.43
N ASN A 141 10.53 4.81 -11.35
CA ASN A 141 11.17 3.98 -10.32
C ASN A 141 12.33 4.78 -9.71
N ASN A 142 12.00 5.60 -8.72
CA ASN A 142 12.94 6.57 -8.17
C ASN A 142 14.12 5.90 -7.46
N LEU A 143 13.90 4.78 -6.76
CA LEU A 143 15.00 4.07 -6.08
C LEU A 143 15.88 3.23 -7.04
N ALA A 144 15.44 2.96 -8.26
CA ALA A 144 16.30 2.36 -9.27
C ALA A 144 17.30 3.36 -9.89
N GLN A 145 17.07 4.67 -9.72
CA GLN A 145 17.99 5.71 -10.21
C GLN A 145 19.25 5.73 -9.35
N PRO A 146 20.47 5.69 -9.95
CA PRO A 146 21.72 5.58 -9.20
C PRO A 146 21.92 6.67 -8.15
N LEU A 147 21.64 7.94 -8.49
CA LEU A 147 21.80 9.06 -7.56
C LEU A 147 20.92 8.90 -6.32
N ASN A 148 19.66 8.57 -6.51
CA ASN A 148 18.69 8.33 -5.43
C ASN A 148 19.12 7.14 -4.57
N TYR A 149 19.58 6.07 -5.21
CA TYR A 149 20.08 4.90 -4.51
C TYR A 149 21.28 5.22 -3.63
N TYR A 150 22.29 5.94 -4.13
CA TYR A 150 23.46 6.32 -3.33
C TYR A 150 23.10 7.32 -2.23
N THR A 151 22.23 8.29 -2.49
CA THR A 151 21.71 9.21 -1.47
C THR A 151 21.03 8.46 -0.34
N LYS A 152 20.16 7.51 -0.70
CA LYS A 152 19.50 6.61 0.24
C LYS A 152 20.49 5.80 1.07
N ARG A 153 21.50 5.21 0.44
CA ARG A 153 22.51 4.39 1.13
C ARG A 153 23.37 5.23 2.08
N LEU A 154 23.75 6.43 1.68
CA LEU A 154 24.48 7.35 2.55
C LEU A 154 23.64 7.70 3.79
N PHE A 155 22.38 8.04 3.60
CA PHE A 155 21.44 8.29 4.70
C PHE A 155 21.34 7.09 5.65
N ASP A 156 21.14 5.89 5.11
CA ASP A 156 21.04 4.65 5.88
C ASP A 156 22.30 4.39 6.72
N TYR A 157 23.47 4.58 6.15
CA TYR A 157 24.74 4.37 6.88
C TYR A 157 24.98 5.43 7.96
N VAL A 158 24.78 6.70 7.65
CA VAL A 158 24.97 7.79 8.62
C VAL A 158 24.07 7.59 9.84
N PHE A 159 22.77 7.40 9.61
CA PHE A 159 21.83 7.18 10.70
C PHE A 159 21.95 5.77 11.30
N GLY A 160 22.33 4.77 10.52
CA GLY A 160 22.62 3.43 11.00
C GLY A 160 23.76 3.40 12.00
N ILE A 161 24.86 4.09 11.73
CA ILE A 161 26.00 4.23 12.66
C ILE A 161 25.55 5.01 13.90
N PHE A 162 24.85 6.12 13.72
CA PHE A 162 24.33 6.93 14.82
C PHE A 162 23.47 6.10 15.77
N PHE A 163 22.47 5.39 15.24
CA PHE A 163 21.59 4.53 16.05
C PHE A 163 22.35 3.33 16.63
N PHE A 164 23.32 2.75 15.94
CA PHE A 164 24.11 1.66 16.49
C PHE A 164 24.89 2.09 17.73
N ILE A 165 25.57 3.24 17.70
CA ILE A 165 26.28 3.79 18.85
C ILE A 165 25.33 4.06 20.02
N LEU A 166 24.14 4.66 19.74
CA LEU A 166 23.13 4.96 20.76
C LEU A 166 22.55 3.69 21.39
N LEU A 167 22.37 2.64 20.59
CA LEU A 167 21.65 1.42 20.99
C LEU A 167 22.58 0.30 21.50
N ILE A 168 23.91 0.46 21.46
CA ILE A 168 24.85 -0.60 21.86
C ILE A 168 24.65 -1.02 23.33
N ILE A 169 24.41 -0.07 24.24
CA ILE A 169 24.16 -0.34 25.65
C ILE A 169 22.79 -1.00 25.83
N PRO A 170 21.67 -0.47 25.29
CA PRO A 170 20.38 -1.15 25.29
C PRO A 170 20.43 -2.58 24.73
N ILE A 171 21.15 -2.81 23.61
CA ILE A 171 21.31 -4.15 23.02
C ILE A 171 21.99 -5.10 24.03
N GLY A 172 23.02 -4.64 24.73
CA GLY A 172 23.72 -5.41 25.75
C GLY A 172 22.80 -5.78 26.91
N ILE A 173 22.05 -4.81 27.46
CA ILE A 173 21.11 -5.00 28.57
C ILE A 173 19.99 -5.98 28.17
N ILE A 174 19.34 -5.76 27.05
CA ILE A 174 18.26 -6.64 26.55
C ILE A 174 18.80 -8.06 26.33
N SER A 175 20.00 -8.19 25.74
CA SER A 175 20.63 -9.50 25.52
C SER A 175 20.88 -10.25 26.83
N LEU A 176 21.32 -9.55 27.88
CA LEU A 176 21.50 -10.13 29.20
C LEU A 176 20.18 -10.59 29.81
N LEU A 177 19.15 -9.73 29.77
CA LEU A 177 17.82 -10.06 30.29
C LEU A 177 17.21 -11.28 29.60
N ILE A 178 17.36 -11.39 28.27
CA ILE A 178 16.89 -12.58 27.53
C ILE A 178 17.61 -13.84 27.99
N ARG A 179 18.93 -13.78 28.22
CA ARG A 179 19.71 -14.94 28.69
C ARG A 179 19.35 -15.38 30.11
N VAL A 180 19.00 -14.43 30.96
CA VAL A 180 18.57 -14.70 32.35
C VAL A 180 17.15 -15.29 32.37
N THR A 181 16.23 -14.74 31.55
CA THR A 181 14.81 -15.19 31.54
C THR A 181 14.60 -16.49 30.74
N SER A 182 15.48 -16.78 29.77
CA SER A 182 15.36 -17.97 28.92
C SER A 182 16.73 -18.45 28.46
N ARG A 183 17.13 -19.68 28.85
CA ARG A 183 18.41 -20.28 28.46
C ARG A 183 18.60 -20.32 26.95
N GLY A 184 19.79 -19.89 26.45
CA GLY A 184 20.20 -19.94 25.04
C GLY A 184 20.59 -18.58 24.44
N PRO A 185 20.81 -18.51 23.11
CA PRO A 185 21.27 -17.29 22.44
C PRO A 185 20.22 -16.19 22.51
N ALA A 186 20.64 -14.92 22.76
CA ALA A 186 19.72 -13.78 22.82
C ALA A 186 19.24 -13.34 21.42
N ILE A 187 20.07 -13.56 20.40
CA ILE A 187 19.79 -13.17 19.01
C ILE A 187 19.23 -14.37 18.24
N LEU A 188 18.07 -14.19 17.66
CA LEU A 188 17.46 -15.09 16.68
C LEU A 188 17.97 -14.70 15.28
N LYS A 189 18.34 -15.71 14.50
CA LYS A 189 18.73 -15.59 13.10
C LYS A 189 17.62 -16.13 12.22
N GLN A 190 17.06 -15.31 11.35
CA GLN A 190 15.97 -15.72 10.48
C GLN A 190 16.29 -15.37 9.03
N GLU A 191 16.18 -16.34 8.14
CA GLU A 191 16.40 -16.13 6.72
C GLU A 191 15.29 -15.27 6.10
N ARG A 192 15.68 -14.28 5.31
CA ARG A 192 14.80 -13.32 4.64
C ARG A 192 15.26 -13.08 3.21
N ILE A 193 14.31 -12.64 2.37
CA ILE A 193 14.55 -12.20 1.01
C ILE A 193 15.01 -10.74 1.05
N GLY A 194 16.17 -10.47 0.46
CA GLY A 194 16.75 -9.14 0.31
C GLY A 194 16.75 -8.66 -1.15
N LYS A 195 17.54 -7.62 -1.41
CA LYS A 195 17.72 -7.05 -2.75
C LYS A 195 18.15 -8.12 -3.75
N ASN A 196 17.56 -8.03 -4.97
CA ASN A 196 17.82 -8.96 -6.08
C ASN A 196 17.60 -10.43 -5.70
N ARG A 197 16.64 -10.71 -4.82
CA ARG A 197 16.28 -12.06 -4.33
C ARG A 197 17.38 -12.76 -3.52
N LYS A 198 18.44 -12.05 -3.15
CA LYS A 198 19.51 -12.63 -2.33
C LYS A 198 18.99 -12.87 -0.92
N LEU A 199 19.14 -14.10 -0.43
CA LEU A 199 18.81 -14.43 0.94
C LEU A 199 19.84 -13.81 1.89
N PHE A 200 19.37 -13.32 3.02
CA PHE A 200 20.21 -12.80 4.09
C PHE A 200 19.67 -13.20 5.46
N ILE A 201 20.52 -13.14 6.47
CA ILE A 201 20.16 -13.45 7.85
C ILE A 201 19.70 -12.17 8.56
N CYS A 202 18.40 -12.07 8.81
CA CYS A 202 17.80 -10.99 9.59
C CYS A 202 17.98 -11.27 11.09
N TYR A 203 18.52 -10.31 11.82
CA TYR A 203 18.77 -10.43 13.26
C TYR A 203 17.60 -9.85 14.05
N LYS A 204 17.10 -10.62 15.04
CA LYS A 204 16.07 -10.19 15.98
C LYS A 204 16.44 -10.65 17.39
N PHE A 205 15.90 -10.00 18.40
CA PHE A 205 15.93 -10.60 19.73
C PHE A 205 15.00 -11.80 19.81
N ARG A 206 15.43 -12.83 20.53
CA ARG A 206 14.61 -14.00 20.80
C ARG A 206 13.51 -13.63 21.79
N THR A 207 12.26 -13.79 21.36
CA THR A 207 11.05 -13.50 22.14
C THR A 207 10.31 -14.76 22.58
N MET A 208 10.72 -15.93 22.08
CA MET A 208 10.12 -17.23 22.38
C MET A 208 11.07 -18.11 23.19
N TYR A 209 10.53 -19.10 23.86
CA TYR A 209 11.30 -20.16 24.50
C TYR A 209 12.13 -20.94 23.47
N ARG A 210 13.17 -21.65 23.93
CA ARG A 210 14.06 -22.40 23.07
C ARG A 210 13.36 -23.60 22.37
N ASP A 211 12.43 -24.21 23.08
CA ASP A 211 11.59 -25.33 22.69
C ASP A 211 10.28 -24.90 22.01
N ALA A 212 10.29 -23.71 21.38
CA ALA A 212 9.08 -23.13 20.78
C ALA A 212 8.46 -24.00 19.67
N ASP A 213 9.26 -24.69 18.89
CA ASP A 213 8.77 -25.55 17.80
C ASP A 213 8.13 -26.83 18.36
N GLU A 214 8.75 -27.48 19.35
CA GLU A 214 8.18 -28.65 20.05
C GLU A 214 6.86 -28.29 20.74
N ARG A 215 6.82 -27.12 21.40
CA ARG A 215 5.58 -26.60 21.99
C ARG A 215 4.49 -26.37 20.96
N LEU A 216 4.85 -25.85 19.77
CA LEU A 216 3.87 -25.65 18.69
C LEU A 216 3.26 -26.98 18.26
N GLU A 217 4.08 -27.97 17.99
CA GLU A 217 3.60 -29.30 17.61
C GLU A 217 2.63 -29.88 18.66
N GLY A 218 2.98 -29.76 19.94
CA GLY A 218 2.11 -30.18 21.02
C GLY A 218 0.78 -29.42 21.07
N ILE A 219 0.79 -28.11 20.84
CA ILE A 219 -0.44 -27.29 20.80
C ILE A 219 -1.31 -27.70 19.61
N LEU A 220 -0.72 -27.81 18.40
CA LEU A 220 -1.46 -28.15 17.19
C LEU A 220 -2.03 -29.58 17.22
N ALA A 221 -1.39 -30.49 17.99
CA ALA A 221 -1.89 -31.85 18.16
C ALA A 221 -3.07 -31.94 19.14
N ASN A 222 -3.11 -31.05 20.18
CA ASN A 222 -4.08 -31.14 21.26
C ASN A 222 -5.21 -30.12 21.17
N ASP A 223 -5.08 -29.06 20.36
CA ASP A 223 -6.06 -27.98 20.22
C ASP A 223 -6.45 -27.77 18.74
N PRO A 224 -7.65 -28.28 18.33
CA PRO A 224 -8.15 -28.14 16.96
C PRO A 224 -8.41 -26.67 16.56
N GLU A 225 -8.78 -25.79 17.52
CA GLU A 225 -9.03 -24.37 17.22
C GLU A 225 -7.71 -23.65 16.95
N ALA A 226 -6.69 -23.89 17.78
CA ALA A 226 -5.34 -23.38 17.57
C ALA A 226 -4.76 -23.87 16.22
N LYS A 227 -5.03 -25.12 15.85
CA LYS A 227 -4.63 -25.68 14.56
C LYS A 227 -5.27 -24.95 13.40
N LYS A 228 -6.56 -24.70 13.44
CA LYS A 228 -7.31 -23.95 12.41
C LYS A 228 -6.82 -22.51 12.31
N GLU A 229 -6.58 -21.86 13.45
CA GLU A 229 -6.04 -20.50 13.50
C GLU A 229 -4.63 -20.44 12.88
N TRP A 230 -3.77 -21.40 13.18
CA TRP A 230 -2.43 -21.52 12.64
C TRP A 230 -2.43 -21.76 11.13
N GLU A 231 -3.26 -22.67 10.63
CA GLU A 231 -3.38 -22.96 9.20
C GLU A 231 -3.85 -21.73 8.39
N THR A 232 -4.69 -20.89 9.01
CA THR A 232 -5.22 -19.68 8.37
C THR A 232 -4.24 -18.50 8.41
N ASN A 233 -3.61 -18.27 9.57
CA ASN A 233 -2.89 -17.02 9.83
C ASN A 233 -1.39 -17.20 10.04
N TRP A 234 -0.90 -18.43 10.20
CA TRP A 234 0.48 -18.77 10.59
C TRP A 234 0.92 -18.08 11.89
N LYS A 235 -0.05 -17.74 12.73
CA LYS A 235 0.11 -17.08 14.03
C LYS A 235 -1.00 -17.54 14.96
N LEU A 236 -0.69 -17.59 16.24
CA LEU A 236 -1.67 -17.78 17.31
C LEU A 236 -1.92 -16.45 18.02
N LYS A 237 -3.18 -16.14 18.30
CA LYS A 237 -3.59 -14.90 18.99
C LYS A 237 -3.01 -14.82 20.39
N ASN A 238 -3.06 -15.95 21.11
CA ASN A 238 -2.43 -16.13 22.41
C ASN A 238 -1.36 -17.21 22.29
N ASP A 239 -0.15 -16.83 21.88
CA ASP A 239 0.93 -17.77 21.62
C ASP A 239 1.71 -18.08 22.90
N PRO A 240 1.53 -19.28 23.53
CA PRO A 240 2.18 -19.63 24.79
C PRO A 240 3.69 -19.89 24.64
N ARG A 241 4.21 -19.87 23.42
CA ARG A 241 5.64 -19.97 23.16
C ARG A 241 6.39 -18.68 23.45
N ILE A 242 5.68 -17.57 23.56
CA ILE A 242 6.26 -16.24 23.80
C ILE A 242 6.53 -16.07 25.29
N THR A 243 7.76 -15.70 25.66
CA THR A 243 8.10 -15.39 27.04
C THR A 243 7.44 -14.08 27.48
N ALA A 244 7.22 -13.86 28.79
CA ALA A 244 6.67 -12.61 29.29
C ALA A 244 7.51 -11.40 28.89
N PHE A 245 8.84 -11.50 28.95
CA PHE A 245 9.75 -10.45 28.48
C PHE A 245 9.73 -10.33 26.94
N GLY A 246 9.61 -11.45 26.22
CA GLY A 246 9.44 -11.46 24.78
C GLY A 246 8.16 -10.74 24.31
N MET A 247 7.08 -10.88 25.06
CA MET A 247 5.83 -10.14 24.81
C MET A 247 6.04 -8.62 24.97
N PHE A 248 6.75 -8.19 26.00
CA PHE A 248 7.13 -6.78 26.15
C PHE A 248 7.96 -6.28 24.96
N LEU A 249 8.99 -7.04 24.53
CA LEU A 249 9.82 -6.67 23.38
C LEU A 249 8.99 -6.53 22.10
N ARG A 250 8.07 -7.46 21.82
CA ARG A 250 7.18 -7.39 20.65
C ARG A 250 6.24 -6.19 20.71
N LYS A 251 5.60 -5.94 21.87
CA LYS A 251 4.70 -4.79 22.04
C LYS A 251 5.39 -3.45 21.86
N THR A 252 6.69 -3.38 22.13
CA THR A 252 7.50 -2.17 21.99
C THR A 252 8.32 -2.15 20.70
N SER A 253 8.25 -3.20 19.87
CA SER A 253 9.07 -3.41 18.67
C SER A 253 10.60 -3.39 18.94
N LEU A 254 11.01 -3.55 20.22
CA LEU A 254 12.41 -3.60 20.59
C LEU A 254 13.09 -4.90 20.12
N ASP A 255 12.31 -5.94 19.82
CA ASP A 255 12.83 -7.20 19.26
C ASP A 255 13.51 -7.02 17.89
N GLU A 256 13.23 -5.93 17.19
CA GLU A 256 13.78 -5.64 15.87
C GLU A 256 15.07 -4.79 15.91
N ILE A 257 15.48 -4.26 17.07
CA ILE A 257 16.70 -3.43 17.21
C ILE A 257 17.96 -4.10 16.63
N PRO A 258 18.20 -5.42 16.78
CA PRO A 258 19.40 -6.04 16.21
C PRO A 258 19.51 -5.94 14.69
N GLN A 259 18.43 -5.63 13.96
CA GLN A 259 18.46 -5.41 12.52
C GLN A 259 19.32 -4.21 12.11
N ILE A 260 19.70 -3.33 13.05
CA ILE A 260 20.66 -2.26 12.79
C ILE A 260 21.99 -2.83 12.27
N LEU A 261 22.38 -4.03 12.68
CA LEU A 261 23.55 -4.72 12.15
C LEU A 261 23.39 -5.11 10.67
N ASN A 262 22.16 -5.43 10.25
CA ASN A 262 21.88 -5.71 8.83
C ASN A 262 21.99 -4.43 7.98
N ILE A 263 21.63 -3.26 8.53
CA ILE A 263 21.83 -1.98 7.83
C ILE A 263 23.30 -1.72 7.62
N LEU A 264 24.12 -1.87 8.68
CA LEU A 264 25.57 -1.66 8.60
C LEU A 264 26.26 -2.64 7.66
N LYS A 265 25.73 -3.86 7.53
CA LYS A 265 26.20 -4.85 6.53
C LYS A 265 25.72 -4.53 5.10
N GLY A 266 24.80 -3.59 4.91
CA GLY A 266 24.25 -3.27 3.60
C GLY A 266 23.13 -4.19 3.13
N GLU A 267 22.66 -5.10 3.98
CA GLU A 267 21.60 -6.08 3.69
C GLU A 267 20.21 -5.45 3.83
N MET A 268 20.06 -4.47 4.72
CA MET A 268 18.84 -3.74 5.00
C MET A 268 19.02 -2.21 4.89
N SER A 269 17.91 -1.51 5.01
CA SER A 269 17.76 -0.06 5.06
C SER A 269 16.99 0.32 6.32
N LEU A 270 17.07 1.57 6.76
CA LEU A 270 16.19 2.10 7.82
C LEU A 270 14.73 2.04 7.40
N VAL A 271 14.43 2.55 6.21
CA VAL A 271 13.09 2.56 5.63
C VAL A 271 13.10 1.79 4.32
N GLY A 272 12.12 0.92 4.12
CA GLY A 272 12.03 0.11 2.90
C GLY A 272 10.85 -0.86 2.93
N PRO A 273 10.68 -1.65 1.87
CA PRO A 273 9.76 -2.77 1.86
C PRO A 273 10.04 -3.75 3.00
N ARG A 274 9.01 -4.45 3.45
CA ARG A 274 9.19 -5.48 4.49
C ARG A 274 10.16 -6.57 4.02
N PRO A 275 11.05 -7.09 4.91
CA PRO A 275 11.84 -8.29 4.62
C PRO A 275 10.93 -9.54 4.64
N TYR A 276 10.55 -10.03 3.45
CA TYR A 276 9.69 -11.21 3.28
C TYR A 276 10.46 -12.50 3.57
N ILE A 277 9.76 -13.52 4.09
CA ILE A 277 10.35 -14.86 4.25
C ILE A 277 10.27 -15.65 2.93
N PRO A 278 11.16 -16.62 2.69
CA PRO A 278 11.22 -17.37 1.43
C PRO A 278 9.87 -18.00 1.01
N ARG A 279 9.10 -18.51 1.96
CA ARG A 279 7.77 -19.10 1.68
C ARG A 279 6.73 -18.07 1.21
N GLU A 280 6.90 -16.79 1.51
CA GLU A 280 6.02 -15.68 1.07
C GLU A 280 6.33 -15.25 -0.38
N TRP A 281 7.36 -15.82 -1.02
CA TRP A 281 7.77 -15.44 -2.38
C TRP A 281 6.63 -15.43 -3.39
N ASN A 282 5.84 -16.49 -3.42
CA ASN A 282 4.73 -16.63 -4.37
C ASN A 282 3.61 -15.60 -4.14
N TRP A 283 3.58 -14.94 -2.97
CA TRP A 283 2.60 -13.91 -2.65
C TRP A 283 2.96 -12.54 -3.22
N LEU A 284 4.24 -12.33 -3.57
CA LEU A 284 4.70 -11.06 -4.13
C LEU A 284 4.18 -10.81 -5.55
N LYS A 285 3.82 -11.88 -6.30
CA LYS A 285 3.23 -11.79 -7.65
C LYS A 285 3.96 -10.76 -8.53
N GLU A 286 3.19 -9.91 -9.22
CA GLU A 286 3.66 -8.84 -10.10
C GLU A 286 4.49 -7.74 -9.39
N TYR A 287 4.39 -7.63 -8.06
CA TYR A 287 5.16 -6.65 -7.27
C TYR A 287 6.59 -7.11 -6.98
N SER A 288 6.91 -8.39 -7.21
CA SER A 288 8.17 -8.99 -6.79
C SER A 288 9.40 -8.28 -7.34
N GLU A 289 9.42 -7.90 -8.62
CA GLU A 289 10.55 -7.21 -9.24
C GLU A 289 10.74 -5.80 -8.66
N THR A 290 9.65 -5.06 -8.50
CA THR A 290 9.70 -3.71 -7.90
C THR A 290 10.16 -3.74 -6.45
N ILE A 291 9.62 -4.64 -5.64
CA ILE A 291 9.94 -4.72 -4.21
C ILE A 291 11.38 -5.18 -3.98
N ASN A 292 11.85 -6.16 -4.78
CA ASN A 292 13.18 -6.76 -4.57
C ASN A 292 14.33 -6.04 -5.29
N CYS A 293 14.07 -4.95 -6.01
CA CYS A 293 15.17 -4.16 -6.60
C CYS A 293 15.91 -3.30 -5.56
N VAL A 294 15.40 -3.19 -4.32
CA VAL A 294 15.95 -2.40 -3.23
C VAL A 294 16.18 -3.25 -1.97
N GLN A 295 16.91 -2.71 -0.99
CA GLN A 295 17.05 -3.35 0.31
C GLN A 295 15.74 -3.24 1.09
N PRO A 296 15.33 -4.32 1.83
CA PRO A 296 14.22 -4.25 2.76
C PRO A 296 14.52 -3.33 3.94
N GLY A 297 13.48 -2.74 4.53
CA GLY A 297 13.59 -1.81 5.63
C GLY A 297 13.28 -2.44 7.00
N ILE A 298 13.80 -1.81 8.07
CA ILE A 298 13.34 -2.07 9.45
C ILE A 298 11.90 -1.58 9.58
N THR A 299 11.63 -0.38 9.06
CA THR A 299 10.27 0.17 8.95
C THR A 299 9.92 0.47 7.50
N GLY A 300 8.66 0.70 7.21
CA GLY A 300 8.18 0.95 5.85
C GLY A 300 6.84 1.65 5.82
N LEU A 301 6.43 2.08 4.63
CA LEU A 301 5.22 2.85 4.42
C LEU A 301 3.97 2.11 4.94
N TRP A 302 3.82 0.81 4.62
CA TRP A 302 2.66 0.05 5.06
C TRP A 302 2.63 -0.12 6.59
N GLN A 303 3.82 -0.23 7.24
CA GLN A 303 3.94 -0.40 8.68
C GLN A 303 3.45 0.83 9.46
N VAL A 304 3.48 2.02 8.85
CA VAL A 304 2.99 3.26 9.45
C VAL A 304 1.64 3.74 8.92
N SER A 305 1.05 3.02 7.93
CA SER A 305 -0.20 3.42 7.26
C SER A 305 -1.42 2.56 7.60
N GLY A 306 -1.34 1.60 8.54
CA GLY A 306 -2.48 0.76 8.90
C GLY A 306 -2.15 -0.63 9.44
N ARG A 307 -0.87 -1.00 9.53
CA ARG A 307 -0.33 -2.25 10.13
C ARG A 307 -1.20 -3.51 9.93
N SER A 308 -1.84 -3.99 10.98
CA SER A 308 -2.55 -5.29 11.01
C SER A 308 -3.86 -5.31 10.23
N ASP A 309 -4.49 -4.16 9.97
CA ASP A 309 -5.81 -4.07 9.34
C ASP A 309 -5.73 -4.02 7.81
N SER A 310 -4.51 -3.91 7.26
CA SER A 310 -4.28 -3.91 5.81
C SER A 310 -4.29 -5.33 5.26
N SER A 311 -5.01 -5.55 4.15
CA SER A 311 -4.92 -6.80 3.40
C SER A 311 -3.49 -7.05 2.89
N HIS A 312 -3.18 -8.31 2.58
CA HIS A 312 -1.85 -8.66 2.04
C HIS A 312 -1.53 -7.86 0.76
N GLU A 313 -2.49 -7.74 -0.14
CA GLU A 313 -2.36 -6.99 -1.39
C GLU A 313 -2.11 -5.50 -1.17
N GLN A 314 -2.79 -4.88 -0.19
CA GLN A 314 -2.55 -3.49 0.16
C GLN A 314 -1.13 -3.24 0.68
N ARG A 315 -0.55 -4.20 1.42
CA ARG A 315 0.85 -4.11 1.88
C ARG A 315 1.83 -4.12 0.71
N LEU A 316 1.64 -5.05 -0.22
CA LEU A 316 2.47 -5.15 -1.43
C LEU A 316 2.38 -3.87 -2.29
N THR A 317 1.16 -3.36 -2.44
CA THR A 317 0.92 -2.12 -3.19
C THR A 317 1.62 -0.92 -2.55
N LEU A 318 1.57 -0.78 -1.21
CA LEU A 318 2.26 0.30 -0.49
C LEU A 318 3.78 0.15 -0.54
N ASP A 319 4.31 -1.07 -0.45
CA ASP A 319 5.74 -1.33 -0.58
C ASP A 319 6.25 -0.99 -1.99
N ALA A 320 5.52 -1.40 -3.03
CA ALA A 320 5.85 -1.06 -4.41
C ALA A 320 5.73 0.46 -4.69
N TRP A 321 4.69 1.08 -4.12
CA TRP A 321 4.51 2.53 -4.24
C TRP A 321 5.68 3.29 -3.61
N TYR A 322 6.13 2.88 -2.43
CA TYR A 322 7.29 3.48 -1.76
C TYR A 322 8.54 3.44 -2.67
N VAL A 323 8.85 2.29 -3.27
CA VAL A 323 10.02 2.14 -4.15
C VAL A 323 9.95 3.08 -5.35
N ARG A 324 8.79 3.20 -5.98
CA ARG A 324 8.57 4.02 -7.16
C ARG A 324 8.62 5.52 -6.87
N ASN A 325 8.07 5.92 -5.74
CA ASN A 325 7.88 7.34 -5.38
C ASN A 325 8.87 7.82 -4.33
N TRP A 326 9.94 7.04 -4.08
CA TRP A 326 10.91 7.36 -3.07
C TRP A 326 11.49 8.77 -3.25
N ASN A 327 11.62 9.47 -2.14
CA ASN A 327 12.46 10.64 -1.95
C ASN A 327 12.89 10.67 -0.48
N LEU A 328 13.97 11.39 -0.18
CA LEU A 328 14.54 11.44 1.16
C LEU A 328 13.56 11.98 2.22
N TRP A 329 12.69 12.92 1.83
CA TRP A 329 11.66 13.46 2.72
C TRP A 329 10.65 12.39 3.13
N LEU A 330 10.29 11.49 2.23
CA LEU A 330 9.39 10.37 2.53
C LEU A 330 9.97 9.46 3.62
N ASP A 331 11.28 9.18 3.57
CA ASP A 331 11.95 8.42 4.62
C ASP A 331 11.86 9.12 5.97
N ILE A 332 12.16 10.42 6.02
CA ILE A 332 12.07 11.21 7.24
C ILE A 332 10.64 11.15 7.82
N VAL A 333 9.63 11.34 6.98
CA VAL A 333 8.22 11.26 7.40
C VAL A 333 7.86 9.88 7.94
N ILE A 334 8.32 8.80 7.29
CA ILE A 334 8.08 7.43 7.75
C ILE A 334 8.77 7.18 9.10
N LEU A 335 10.02 7.63 9.27
CA LEU A 335 10.74 7.48 10.55
C LEU A 335 10.04 8.23 11.70
N ILE A 336 9.57 9.46 11.47
CA ILE A 336 8.79 10.22 12.45
C ILE A 336 7.48 9.50 12.79
N LYS A 337 6.76 9.01 11.78
CA LYS A 337 5.54 8.23 11.99
C LYS A 337 5.81 6.92 12.73
N THR A 338 6.94 6.26 12.45
CA THR A 338 7.34 5.02 13.13
C THR A 338 7.49 5.26 14.63
N THR A 339 8.18 6.33 15.03
CA THR A 339 8.32 6.68 16.46
C THR A 339 6.95 6.91 17.10
N TYR A 340 6.08 7.67 16.45
CA TYR A 340 4.72 7.92 16.95
C TYR A 340 3.90 6.62 17.13
N VAL A 341 3.93 5.72 16.14
CA VAL A 341 3.17 4.46 16.16
C VAL A 341 3.73 3.49 17.22
N VAL A 342 5.06 3.45 17.41
CA VAL A 342 5.70 2.64 18.47
C VAL A 342 5.30 3.16 19.85
N PHE A 343 5.29 4.48 20.08
CA PHE A 343 4.88 5.07 21.36
C PHE A 343 3.39 4.84 21.67
N LYS A 344 2.51 4.94 20.67
CA LYS A 344 1.07 4.66 20.85
C LYS A 344 0.72 3.19 20.99
N LYS A 345 1.67 2.27 20.74
CA LYS A 345 1.45 0.81 20.74
C LYS A 345 0.31 0.37 19.80
N GLU A 346 -0.03 1.17 18.78
CA GLU A 346 -1.08 0.85 17.83
C GLU A 346 -0.65 -0.33 16.96
N GLY A 347 -1.44 -1.41 16.93
CA GLY A 347 -1.25 -2.58 16.05
C GLY A 347 -0.08 -3.50 16.42
N ALA A 348 0.50 -3.42 17.59
CA ALA A 348 1.44 -4.42 18.12
C ALA A 348 0.63 -5.62 18.66
N ARG A 349 0.61 -6.73 17.91
CA ARG A 349 0.03 -8.03 18.30
C ARG A 349 1.10 -9.09 18.28
#